data_5db6be6631c6fb6eb1ffdb0498c6e94f
#
_entry.id   5db6be6631c6fb6eb1ffdb0498c6e94f
#
_cell.length_a   1.000
_cell.length_b   1.000
_cell.length_c   1.000
_cell.angle_alpha   90.00
_cell.angle_beta   90.00
_cell.angle_gamma   90.00
#
_symmetry.space_group_name_H-M   'P 1'
#
loop_
_entity.id
_entity.type
_entity.pdbx_description
1 polymer ?
#
loop_
_entity_poly.entity_id
_entity_poly.type
_entity_poly.pdbx_seq_one_letter_code
_entity_poly.pdbx_strand_id
1 'polypeptide(L)'
;MFSRLHIVGCAAALTLAGSGWAQMTPGQSAPMGGPQSTGSVGMAQDPRGDLYNTDKDFIRSAAESSATEVHLGRLAQDRASSDAVKQLGKRMVAASAQTSEELQKAAAALKIQLPADPPRKAKKAKDKLVKLSGADFDLAYAKMAADEEKQVVRQFEREALSGMVPGVKEFASKNLPVERELERQAEDLAGVGTKTAK
;
A
#
# COMPACT_ATOMS: atom_id res chain seq x y z
N MET A 1 -17.63 42.04 1.83
CA MET A 1 -19.07 41.80 2.11
C MET A 1 -19.16 40.53 2.94
N PHE A 2 -19.44 40.73 4.21
CA PHE A 2 -19.53 39.70 5.24
C PHE A 2 -20.88 39.00 5.14
N SER A 3 -20.91 37.68 5.31
CA SER A 3 -22.12 37.01 5.76
C SER A 3 -21.77 35.86 6.71
N ARG A 4 -22.04 36.10 7.97
CA ARG A 4 -22.14 35.14 9.08
C ARG A 4 -23.53 34.51 9.06
N LEU A 5 -23.65 33.25 9.38
CA LEU A 5 -24.88 32.68 9.97
C LEU A 5 -24.54 31.32 10.60
N HIS A 6 -24.59 31.24 11.80
CA HIS A 6 -25.55 30.94 12.90
C HIS A 6 -25.46 29.48 13.35
N ILE A 7 -24.98 29.42 14.59
CA ILE A 7 -25.04 28.28 15.53
C ILE A 7 -26.48 28.13 15.98
N VAL A 8 -27.03 26.93 15.96
CA VAL A 8 -28.20 26.56 16.78
C VAL A 8 -27.82 25.31 17.56
N GLY A 9 -27.70 25.52 18.86
CA GLY A 9 -27.64 24.46 19.85
C GLY A 9 -29.05 23.98 20.18
N CYS A 10 -29.17 22.72 20.51
CA CYS A 10 -30.30 22.17 21.27
C CYS A 10 -29.78 21.17 22.30
N ALA A 11 -29.90 21.56 23.54
CA ALA A 11 -29.76 20.74 24.71
C ALA A 11 -31.16 20.28 25.18
N ALA A 12 -31.31 19.03 25.58
CA ALA A 12 -32.34 18.55 26.54
C ALA A 12 -31.90 17.14 26.96
N ALA A 13 -31.50 16.93 28.14
CA ALA A 13 -32.16 16.81 29.45
C ALA A 13 -32.59 15.37 29.77
N LEU A 14 -31.88 14.86 30.77
CA LEU A 14 -32.16 13.88 31.83
C LEU A 14 -33.54 13.20 31.90
N THR A 15 -33.54 11.88 32.18
CA THR A 15 -34.35 11.29 33.22
C THR A 15 -33.65 10.11 33.90
N LEU A 16 -33.62 10.19 35.24
CA LEU A 16 -33.27 9.16 36.22
C LEU A 16 -34.46 8.22 36.43
N ALA A 17 -34.24 6.99 36.72
CA ALA A 17 -34.71 6.25 37.91
C ALA A 17 -34.87 4.75 37.64
N GLY A 18 -34.45 3.96 38.60
CA GLY A 18 -34.89 2.56 38.72
C GLY A 18 -33.95 1.67 39.50
N SER A 19 -33.88 1.87 40.82
CA SER A 19 -33.25 0.93 41.77
C SER A 19 -34.07 -0.33 41.87
N GLY A 20 -33.46 -1.49 41.69
CA GLY A 20 -34.07 -2.78 41.97
C GLY A 20 -33.10 -3.68 42.74
N TRP A 21 -33.19 -3.65 44.05
CA TRP A 21 -32.54 -4.62 44.94
C TRP A 21 -33.44 -5.84 45.05
N ALA A 22 -32.94 -6.99 44.70
CA ALA A 22 -33.60 -8.28 45.02
C ALA A 22 -32.57 -9.24 45.60
N GLN A 23 -32.68 -9.39 46.88
CA GLN A 23 -32.55 -10.49 47.82
C GLN A 23 -31.70 -11.71 47.43
N MET A 24 -30.68 -11.91 48.26
CA MET A 24 -29.94 -13.15 48.46
C MET A 24 -30.82 -14.19 49.16
N THR A 25 -30.88 -15.39 48.64
CA THR A 25 -31.25 -16.59 49.39
C THR A 25 -30.01 -17.50 49.50
N PRO A 26 -29.67 -17.98 50.69
CA PRO A 26 -28.57 -18.92 50.88
C PRO A 26 -29.11 -20.38 50.84
N GLY A 27 -28.37 -21.22 50.11
CA GLY A 27 -28.46 -22.67 50.31
C GLY A 27 -28.81 -23.47 49.06
N GLN A 28 -27.76 -23.91 48.35
CA GLN A 28 -27.72 -25.27 47.81
C GLN A 28 -26.27 -25.64 47.42
N SER A 29 -25.86 -26.76 48.00
CA SER A 29 -24.54 -27.36 47.85
C SER A 29 -24.31 -27.85 46.45
N ALA A 30 -23.11 -27.54 45.90
CA ALA A 30 -22.65 -27.99 44.60
C ALA A 30 -22.26 -29.47 44.61
N PRO A 31 -22.48 -30.21 43.50
CA PRO A 31 -21.69 -31.39 43.19
C PRO A 31 -20.44 -31.00 42.44
N MET A 32 -19.32 -31.53 42.87
CA MET A 32 -18.04 -31.51 42.19
C MET A 32 -18.17 -32.18 40.83
N GLY A 33 -18.07 -31.40 39.76
CA GLY A 33 -17.91 -31.87 38.38
C GLY A 33 -16.53 -31.49 37.89
N GLY A 34 -15.84 -32.46 37.32
CA GLY A 34 -14.42 -32.48 36.96
C GLY A 34 -13.91 -31.38 36.01
N PRO A 35 -12.62 -31.42 35.62
CA PRO A 35 -11.97 -30.33 34.92
C PRO A 35 -12.60 -30.11 33.55
N GLN A 36 -13.35 -29.03 33.41
CA GLN A 36 -13.73 -28.54 32.09
C GLN A 36 -12.47 -28.05 31.38
N SER A 37 -12.02 -28.90 30.49
CA SER A 37 -11.12 -28.48 29.41
C SER A 37 -11.74 -27.26 28.74
N THR A 38 -11.25 -26.10 29.08
CA THR A 38 -11.43 -24.88 28.26
C THR A 38 -10.73 -25.14 26.96
N GLY A 39 -11.42 -25.83 26.05
CA GLY A 39 -11.03 -25.85 24.64
C GLY A 39 -10.99 -24.40 24.20
N SER A 40 -9.79 -23.89 24.06
CA SER A 40 -9.49 -22.71 23.28
C SER A 40 -10.14 -22.94 21.91
N VAL A 41 -11.34 -22.36 21.72
CA VAL A 41 -11.94 -22.27 20.40
C VAL A 41 -11.02 -21.35 19.64
N GLY A 42 -10.02 -21.95 18.95
CA GLY A 42 -9.24 -21.24 17.96
C GLY A 42 -10.25 -20.54 17.07
N MET A 43 -10.27 -19.21 17.09
CA MET A 43 -11.02 -18.43 16.12
C MET A 43 -10.55 -18.96 14.77
N ALA A 44 -11.42 -19.72 14.09
CA ALA A 44 -11.20 -20.09 12.71
C ALA A 44 -11.05 -18.76 11.97
N GLN A 45 -9.80 -18.43 11.58
CA GLN A 45 -9.52 -17.29 10.74
C GLN A 45 -10.38 -17.46 9.49
N ASP A 46 -11.25 -16.49 9.22
CA ASP A 46 -12.03 -16.51 8.00
C ASP A 46 -11.05 -16.37 6.83
N PRO A 47 -10.88 -17.39 5.99
CA PRO A 47 -9.95 -17.31 4.85
C PRO A 47 -10.24 -16.15 3.91
N ARG A 48 -11.49 -15.67 3.90
CA ARG A 48 -11.90 -14.51 3.11
C ARG A 48 -11.38 -13.20 3.72
N GLY A 49 -11.33 -13.13 5.07
CA GLY A 49 -10.77 -11.98 5.79
C GLY A 49 -9.28 -11.81 5.48
N ASP A 50 -8.52 -12.89 5.44
CA ASP A 50 -7.10 -12.86 5.14
C ASP A 50 -6.82 -12.47 3.68
N LEU A 51 -7.60 -12.99 2.74
CA LEU A 51 -7.49 -12.63 1.31
C LEU A 51 -7.87 -11.16 1.08
N TYR A 52 -8.92 -10.67 1.72
CA TYR A 52 -9.30 -9.26 1.65
C TYR A 52 -8.24 -8.32 2.26
N ASN A 53 -7.50 -8.77 3.27
CA ASN A 53 -6.34 -8.04 3.79
C ASN A 53 -5.19 -8.01 2.78
N THR A 54 -5.01 -9.06 1.98
CA THR A 54 -4.01 -9.10 0.90
C THR A 54 -4.25 -8.01 -0.15
N ASP A 55 -5.50 -7.82 -0.61
CA ASP A 55 -5.87 -6.73 -1.54
C ASP A 55 -5.58 -5.35 -0.94
N LYS A 56 -5.86 -5.17 0.36
CA LYS A 56 -5.55 -3.92 1.07
C LYS A 56 -4.04 -3.65 1.14
N ASP A 57 -3.27 -4.69 1.41
CA ASP A 57 -1.82 -4.60 1.50
C ASP A 57 -1.21 -4.34 0.12
N PHE A 58 -1.79 -4.93 -0.94
CA PHE A 58 -1.40 -4.60 -2.31
C PHE A 58 -1.64 -3.11 -2.61
N ILE A 59 -2.82 -2.57 -2.33
CA ILE A 59 -3.13 -1.14 -2.57
C ILE A 59 -2.19 -0.20 -1.81
N ARG A 60 -1.84 -0.53 -0.55
CA ARG A 60 -0.84 0.25 0.20
C ARG A 60 0.53 0.18 -0.45
N SER A 61 0.97 -1.03 -0.81
CA SER A 61 2.26 -1.25 -1.45
C SER A 61 2.34 -0.55 -2.82
N ALA A 62 1.29 -0.61 -3.63
CA ALA A 62 1.20 0.08 -4.91
C ALA A 62 1.32 1.61 -4.72
N ALA A 63 0.68 2.17 -3.68
CA ALA A 63 0.81 3.59 -3.37
C ALA A 63 2.23 3.97 -2.92
N GLU A 64 2.89 3.14 -2.12
CA GLU A 64 4.28 3.35 -1.70
C GLU A 64 5.25 3.27 -2.87
N SER A 65 5.05 2.31 -3.77
CA SER A 65 5.85 2.19 -5.00
C SER A 65 5.65 3.39 -5.91
N SER A 66 4.41 3.79 -6.17
CA SER A 66 4.10 4.99 -6.96
C SER A 66 4.75 6.26 -6.37
N ALA A 67 4.68 6.45 -5.04
CA ALA A 67 5.36 7.56 -4.37
C ALA A 67 6.89 7.48 -4.51
N THR A 68 7.46 6.27 -4.50
CA THR A 68 8.89 6.02 -4.72
C THR A 68 9.30 6.38 -6.15
N GLU A 69 8.55 5.91 -7.14
CA GLU A 69 8.78 6.20 -8.56
C GLU A 69 8.75 7.70 -8.85
N VAL A 70 7.74 8.42 -8.32
CA VAL A 70 7.67 9.87 -8.46
C VAL A 70 8.86 10.56 -7.80
N HIS A 71 9.21 10.14 -6.58
CA HIS A 71 10.29 10.77 -5.82
C HIS A 71 11.67 10.58 -6.46
N LEU A 72 11.96 9.36 -6.87
CA LEU A 72 13.26 8.99 -7.46
C LEU A 72 13.30 9.28 -8.96
N GLY A 73 12.17 9.17 -9.67
CA GLY A 73 12.06 9.52 -11.07
C GLY A 73 12.32 11.02 -11.33
N ARG A 74 11.84 11.91 -10.47
CA ARG A 74 12.19 13.33 -10.50
C ARG A 74 13.67 13.55 -10.25
N LEU A 75 14.27 12.85 -9.29
CA LEU A 75 15.70 12.93 -9.03
C LEU A 75 16.53 12.53 -10.26
N ALA A 76 16.11 11.48 -10.98
CA ALA A 76 16.78 11.06 -12.21
C ALA A 76 16.67 12.11 -13.32
N GLN A 77 15.51 12.74 -13.49
CA GLN A 77 15.33 13.81 -14.46
C GLN A 77 16.28 14.99 -14.20
N ASP A 78 16.50 15.30 -12.92
CA ASP A 78 17.32 16.45 -12.51
C ASP A 78 18.83 16.14 -12.56
N ARG A 79 19.25 14.89 -12.26
CA ARG A 79 20.64 14.58 -11.94
C ARG A 79 21.32 13.57 -12.87
N ALA A 80 20.56 12.77 -13.61
CA ALA A 80 21.16 11.80 -14.52
C ALA A 80 22.00 12.50 -15.61
N SER A 81 23.10 11.88 -15.96
CA SER A 81 23.94 12.32 -17.09
C SER A 81 23.44 11.76 -18.42
N SER A 82 22.93 10.53 -18.39
CA SER A 82 22.39 9.83 -19.56
C SER A 82 20.94 10.25 -19.83
N ASP A 83 20.64 10.57 -21.09
CA ASP A 83 19.27 10.83 -21.52
C ASP A 83 18.36 9.61 -21.36
N ALA A 84 18.90 8.40 -21.49
CA ALA A 84 18.15 7.18 -21.30
C ALA A 84 17.65 7.02 -19.83
N VAL A 85 18.50 7.35 -18.86
CA VAL A 85 18.12 7.32 -17.42
C VAL A 85 17.13 8.45 -17.10
N LYS A 86 17.30 9.65 -17.68
CA LYS A 86 16.30 10.73 -17.54
C LYS A 86 14.94 10.32 -18.09
N GLN A 87 14.92 9.64 -19.25
CA GLN A 87 13.69 9.17 -19.87
C GLN A 87 13.01 8.06 -19.04
N LEU A 88 13.78 7.14 -18.47
CA LEU A 88 13.23 6.16 -17.52
C LEU A 88 12.54 6.87 -16.35
N GLY A 89 13.23 7.80 -15.68
CA GLY A 89 12.66 8.59 -14.58
C GLY A 89 11.39 9.36 -14.98
N LYS A 90 11.36 9.92 -16.21
CA LYS A 90 10.17 10.59 -16.73
C LYS A 90 9.00 9.63 -16.95
N ARG A 91 9.26 8.42 -17.46
CA ARG A 91 8.23 7.40 -17.69
C ARG A 91 7.65 6.88 -16.38
N MET A 92 8.50 6.62 -15.38
CA MET A 92 8.05 6.21 -14.04
C MET A 92 7.11 7.25 -13.43
N VAL A 93 7.48 8.53 -13.47
CA VAL A 93 6.60 9.62 -12.98
C VAL A 93 5.29 9.69 -13.76
N ALA A 94 5.32 9.50 -15.08
CA ALA A 94 4.12 9.54 -15.92
C ALA A 94 3.19 8.34 -15.65
N ALA A 95 3.74 7.13 -15.51
CA ALA A 95 2.99 5.94 -15.18
C ALA A 95 2.29 6.08 -13.82
N SER A 96 3.02 6.52 -12.79
CA SER A 96 2.46 6.78 -11.45
C SER A 96 1.35 7.85 -11.48
N ALA A 97 1.50 8.90 -12.28
CA ALA A 97 0.47 9.92 -12.42
C ALA A 97 -0.80 9.38 -13.11
N GLN A 98 -0.62 8.54 -14.13
CA GLN A 98 -1.73 7.94 -14.88
C GLN A 98 -2.56 6.98 -14.02
N THR A 99 -1.91 6.21 -13.14
CA THR A 99 -2.58 5.24 -12.25
C THR A 99 -3.11 5.84 -10.96
N SER A 100 -2.69 7.06 -10.61
CA SER A 100 -3.00 7.70 -9.32
C SER A 100 -4.51 7.80 -9.01
N GLU A 101 -5.31 8.14 -10.00
CA GLU A 101 -6.77 8.28 -9.81
C GLU A 101 -7.46 6.92 -9.57
N GLU A 102 -7.04 5.89 -10.30
CA GLU A 102 -7.58 4.53 -10.14
C GLU A 102 -7.16 3.94 -8.78
N LEU A 103 -5.93 4.20 -8.37
CA LEU A 103 -5.41 3.79 -7.07
C LEU A 103 -6.18 4.46 -5.91
N GLN A 104 -6.49 5.75 -6.03
CA GLN A 104 -7.33 6.46 -5.06
C GLN A 104 -8.74 5.88 -4.99
N LYS A 105 -9.36 5.55 -6.13
CA LYS A 105 -10.68 4.92 -6.18
C LYS A 105 -10.67 3.53 -5.51
N ALA A 106 -9.66 2.72 -5.80
CA ALA A 106 -9.50 1.40 -5.18
C ALA A 106 -9.30 1.51 -3.65
N ALA A 107 -8.47 2.45 -3.21
CA ALA A 107 -8.24 2.72 -1.79
C ALA A 107 -9.53 3.17 -1.07
N ALA A 108 -10.29 4.08 -1.68
CA ALA A 108 -11.57 4.55 -1.13
C ALA A 108 -12.59 3.41 -1.00
N ALA A 109 -12.69 2.53 -2.01
CA ALA A 109 -13.57 1.36 -1.97
C ALA A 109 -13.23 0.40 -0.82
N LEU A 110 -11.95 0.27 -0.48
CA LEU A 110 -11.45 -0.55 0.62
C LEU A 110 -11.38 0.20 1.96
N LYS A 111 -11.75 1.49 1.99
CA LYS A 111 -11.64 2.37 3.16
C LYS A 111 -10.20 2.46 3.70
N ILE A 112 -9.24 2.56 2.79
CA ILE A 112 -7.82 2.68 3.11
C ILE A 112 -7.39 4.14 2.90
N GLN A 113 -6.61 4.66 3.83
CA GLN A 113 -5.87 5.91 3.61
C GLN A 113 -4.54 5.60 2.94
N LEU A 114 -4.26 6.27 1.83
CA LEU A 114 -2.98 6.17 1.15
C LEU A 114 -1.93 7.05 1.84
N PRO A 115 -0.65 6.64 1.87
CA PRO A 115 0.41 7.46 2.41
C PRO A 115 0.58 8.73 1.57
N ALA A 116 0.71 9.88 2.25
CA ALA A 116 0.93 11.16 1.58
C ALA A 116 2.41 11.39 1.20
N ASP A 117 3.32 10.77 1.93
CA ASP A 117 4.76 10.92 1.78
C ASP A 117 5.43 9.68 1.19
N PRO A 118 6.56 9.86 0.47
CA PRO A 118 7.38 8.74 0.05
C PRO A 118 7.86 7.91 1.26
N PRO A 119 7.91 6.57 1.13
CA PRO A 119 8.35 5.71 2.21
C PRO A 119 9.80 5.99 2.61
N ARG A 120 10.17 5.64 3.83
CA ARG A 120 11.55 5.83 4.34
C ARG A 120 12.61 5.19 3.45
N LYS A 121 12.27 4.07 2.79
CA LYS A 121 13.14 3.38 1.82
C LYS A 121 13.51 4.33 0.66
N ALA A 122 12.53 5.00 0.07
CA ALA A 122 12.74 5.95 -1.02
C ALA A 122 13.59 7.16 -0.60
N LYS A 123 13.32 7.71 0.59
CA LYS A 123 14.13 8.82 1.16
C LYS A 123 15.59 8.40 1.34
N LYS A 124 15.85 7.21 1.92
CA LYS A 124 17.21 6.65 2.06
C LYS A 124 17.90 6.36 0.73
N ALA A 125 17.14 5.90 -0.27
CA ALA A 125 17.66 5.68 -1.62
C ALA A 125 18.11 6.99 -2.25
N LYS A 126 17.29 8.03 -2.16
CA LYS A 126 17.65 9.39 -2.59
C LYS A 126 18.93 9.88 -1.90
N ASP A 127 19.04 9.74 -0.58
CA ASP A 127 20.22 10.18 0.19
C ASP A 127 21.51 9.49 -0.24
N LYS A 128 21.43 8.27 -0.76
CA LYS A 128 22.58 7.56 -1.36
C LYS A 128 22.86 8.07 -2.75
N LEU A 129 21.83 8.21 -3.59
CA LEU A 129 21.97 8.61 -4.99
C LEU A 129 22.50 10.04 -5.14
N VAL A 130 22.11 10.98 -4.29
CA VAL A 130 22.57 12.37 -4.37
C VAL A 130 24.07 12.56 -4.10
N LYS A 131 24.73 11.53 -3.56
CA LYS A 131 26.19 11.51 -3.33
C LYS A 131 26.96 11.09 -4.58
N LEU A 132 26.27 10.61 -5.60
CA LEU A 132 26.82 10.16 -6.86
C LEU A 132 26.57 11.19 -7.96
N SER A 133 27.33 11.11 -9.04
CA SER A 133 27.20 11.95 -10.22
C SER A 133 27.64 11.21 -11.48
N GLY A 134 27.28 11.73 -12.65
CA GLY A 134 27.69 11.15 -13.92
C GLY A 134 27.25 9.68 -14.06
N ALA A 135 28.12 8.88 -14.65
CA ALA A 135 27.87 7.46 -14.92
C ALA A 135 27.61 6.63 -13.64
N ASP A 136 28.24 7.00 -12.53
CA ASP A 136 28.04 6.30 -11.25
C ASP A 136 26.61 6.51 -10.72
N PHE A 137 26.07 7.73 -10.85
CA PHE A 137 24.67 7.99 -10.54
C PHE A 137 23.74 7.18 -11.44
N ASP A 138 23.99 7.24 -12.76
CA ASP A 138 23.15 6.58 -13.75
C ASP A 138 23.07 5.07 -13.52
N LEU A 139 24.21 4.42 -13.30
CA LEU A 139 24.25 2.98 -13.03
C LEU A 139 23.59 2.61 -11.69
N ALA A 140 23.85 3.39 -10.64
CA ALA A 140 23.27 3.14 -9.34
C ALA A 140 21.73 3.34 -9.36
N TYR A 141 21.26 4.36 -10.07
CA TYR A 141 19.83 4.60 -10.27
C TYR A 141 19.18 3.48 -11.05
N ALA A 142 19.75 3.07 -12.19
CA ALA A 142 19.19 1.99 -13.01
C ALA A 142 19.09 0.66 -12.26
N LYS A 143 20.13 0.28 -11.50
CA LYS A 143 20.10 -0.93 -10.68
C LYS A 143 19.01 -0.86 -9.60
N MET A 144 18.90 0.27 -8.93
CA MET A 144 17.88 0.47 -7.91
C MET A 144 16.47 0.43 -8.51
N ALA A 145 16.26 1.08 -9.67
CA ALA A 145 14.99 1.06 -10.38
C ALA A 145 14.62 -0.36 -10.82
N ALA A 146 15.58 -1.13 -11.37
CA ALA A 146 15.35 -2.53 -11.75
C ALA A 146 14.93 -3.41 -10.55
N ASP A 147 15.60 -3.24 -9.41
CA ASP A 147 15.26 -3.99 -8.19
C ASP A 147 13.87 -3.61 -7.65
N GLU A 148 13.48 -2.34 -7.74
CA GLU A 148 12.17 -1.86 -7.30
C GLU A 148 11.07 -2.36 -8.23
N GLU A 149 11.21 -2.14 -9.55
CA GLU A 149 10.23 -2.55 -10.55
C GLU A 149 9.99 -4.06 -10.54
N LYS A 150 11.02 -4.86 -10.36
CA LYS A 150 10.90 -6.30 -10.19
C LYS A 150 10.02 -6.70 -9.00
N GLN A 151 10.02 -5.92 -7.94
CA GLN A 151 9.13 -6.15 -6.79
C GLN A 151 7.69 -5.71 -7.13
N VAL A 152 7.53 -4.56 -7.82
CA VAL A 152 6.24 -4.05 -8.28
C VAL A 152 5.57 -5.07 -9.20
N VAL A 153 6.26 -5.52 -10.24
CA VAL A 153 5.73 -6.53 -11.18
C VAL A 153 5.25 -7.77 -10.45
N ARG A 154 6.04 -8.33 -9.52
CA ARG A 154 5.61 -9.51 -8.74
C ARG A 154 4.38 -9.26 -7.88
N GLN A 155 4.22 -8.05 -7.34
CA GLN A 155 3.02 -7.70 -6.56
C GLN A 155 1.80 -7.59 -7.46
N PHE A 156 1.93 -6.92 -8.61
CA PHE A 156 0.85 -6.77 -9.59
C PHE A 156 0.45 -8.12 -10.21
N GLU A 157 1.41 -9.00 -10.52
CA GLU A 157 1.14 -10.37 -11.00
C GLU A 157 0.33 -11.18 -9.99
N ARG A 158 0.73 -11.16 -8.74
CA ARG A 158 0.03 -11.88 -7.67
C ARG A 158 -1.39 -11.38 -7.50
N GLU A 159 -1.57 -10.07 -7.49
CA GLU A 159 -2.89 -9.44 -7.35
C GLU A 159 -3.78 -9.73 -8.55
N ALA A 160 -3.25 -9.62 -9.77
CA ALA A 160 -3.96 -9.94 -10.99
C ALA A 160 -4.44 -11.41 -11.05
N LEU A 161 -3.70 -12.34 -10.44
CA LEU A 161 -4.05 -13.75 -10.39
C LEU A 161 -5.03 -14.07 -9.26
N SER A 162 -4.73 -13.60 -8.04
CA SER A 162 -5.38 -14.07 -6.81
C SER A 162 -6.13 -13.01 -6.01
N GLY A 163 -6.19 -11.75 -6.48
CA GLY A 163 -6.97 -10.69 -5.84
C GLY A 163 -8.45 -11.05 -5.72
N MET A 164 -9.06 -10.71 -4.59
CA MET A 164 -10.44 -11.06 -4.26
C MET A 164 -11.42 -9.95 -4.60
N VAL A 165 -10.98 -8.69 -4.52
CA VAL A 165 -11.80 -7.53 -4.85
C VAL A 165 -11.71 -7.27 -6.36
N PRO A 166 -12.80 -7.42 -7.13
CA PRO A 166 -12.75 -7.35 -8.59
C PRO A 166 -12.09 -6.08 -9.13
N GLY A 167 -12.40 -4.91 -8.56
CA GLY A 167 -11.82 -3.63 -8.98
C GLY A 167 -10.32 -3.51 -8.69
N VAL A 168 -9.81 -4.16 -7.63
CA VAL A 168 -8.38 -4.20 -7.32
C VAL A 168 -7.64 -5.14 -8.26
N LYS A 169 -8.22 -6.31 -8.50
CA LYS A 169 -7.70 -7.28 -9.48
C LYS A 169 -7.65 -6.69 -10.90
N GLU A 170 -8.69 -5.96 -11.30
CA GLU A 170 -8.74 -5.25 -12.59
C GLU A 170 -7.66 -4.17 -12.66
N PHE A 171 -7.51 -3.36 -11.62
CA PHE A 171 -6.45 -2.36 -11.52
C PHE A 171 -5.07 -2.99 -11.72
N ALA A 172 -4.76 -4.08 -11.02
CA ALA A 172 -3.49 -4.79 -11.16
C ALA A 172 -3.30 -5.33 -12.58
N SER A 173 -4.31 -6.01 -13.14
CA SER A 173 -4.23 -6.61 -14.48
C SER A 173 -4.03 -5.57 -15.58
N LYS A 174 -4.69 -4.43 -15.47
CA LYS A 174 -4.64 -3.34 -16.44
C LYS A 174 -3.27 -2.65 -16.46
N ASN A 175 -2.67 -2.45 -15.29
CA ASN A 175 -1.41 -1.70 -15.16
C ASN A 175 -0.17 -2.60 -15.27
N LEU A 176 -0.28 -3.92 -15.05
CA LEU A 176 0.84 -4.86 -15.14
C LEU A 176 1.70 -4.77 -16.43
N PRO A 177 1.14 -4.55 -17.64
CA PRO A 177 1.97 -4.39 -18.84
C PRO A 177 2.89 -3.17 -18.78
N VAL A 178 2.46 -2.08 -18.15
CA VAL A 178 3.25 -0.85 -18.00
C VAL A 178 4.39 -1.11 -17.02
N GLU A 179 4.13 -1.75 -15.88
CA GLU A 179 5.14 -2.08 -14.87
C GLU A 179 6.22 -3.02 -15.44
N ARG A 180 5.83 -4.04 -16.22
CA ARG A 180 6.78 -4.93 -16.93
C ARG A 180 7.67 -4.18 -17.92
N GLU A 181 7.14 -3.18 -18.60
CA GLU A 181 7.93 -2.39 -19.52
C GLU A 181 8.92 -1.48 -18.79
N LEU A 182 8.53 -0.93 -17.63
CA LEU A 182 9.44 -0.16 -16.76
C LEU A 182 10.54 -1.05 -16.19
N GLU A 183 10.19 -2.26 -15.70
CA GLU A 183 11.17 -3.27 -15.25
C GLU A 183 12.19 -3.56 -16.35
N ARG A 184 11.73 -3.93 -17.55
CA ARG A 184 12.60 -4.25 -18.67
C ARG A 184 13.56 -3.09 -19.01
N GLN A 185 13.05 -1.86 -19.07
CA GLN A 185 13.89 -0.70 -19.36
C GLN A 185 14.93 -0.43 -18.27
N ALA A 186 14.56 -0.58 -17.00
CA ALA A 186 15.47 -0.43 -15.89
C ALA A 186 16.55 -1.53 -15.91
N GLU A 187 16.20 -2.78 -16.21
CA GLU A 187 17.12 -3.91 -16.34
C GLU A 187 18.12 -3.70 -17.49
N ASP A 188 17.64 -3.24 -18.66
CA ASP A 188 18.48 -2.93 -19.82
C ASP A 188 19.52 -1.87 -19.47
N LEU A 189 19.13 -0.80 -18.77
CA LEU A 189 20.02 0.27 -18.33
C LEU A 189 20.98 -0.17 -17.21
N ALA A 190 20.57 -1.08 -16.35
CA ALA A 190 21.41 -1.65 -15.31
C ALA A 190 22.45 -2.67 -15.84
N GLY A 191 22.34 -3.05 -17.12
CA GLY A 191 23.18 -4.08 -17.74
C GLY A 191 22.84 -5.50 -17.27
N VAL A 192 21.64 -5.73 -16.72
CA VAL A 192 21.19 -7.03 -16.24
C VAL A 192 20.50 -7.82 -17.35
N GLY A 193 19.81 -7.14 -18.27
CA GLY A 193 19.03 -7.75 -19.36
C GLY A 193 19.84 -8.46 -20.44
N THR A 194 21.16 -8.24 -20.53
CA THR A 194 21.98 -8.81 -21.60
C THR A 194 22.55 -10.20 -21.30
N LYS A 195 22.33 -10.76 -20.10
CA LYS A 195 22.87 -12.07 -19.69
C LYS A 195 21.94 -13.28 -19.93
N THR A 196 20.68 -13.05 -20.31
CA THR A 196 19.70 -14.14 -20.49
C THR A 196 19.50 -14.58 -21.96
N ALA A 197 20.18 -13.94 -22.91
CA ALA A 197 20.12 -14.29 -24.33
C ALA A 197 21.47 -14.85 -24.82
N LYS A 198 21.87 -16.01 -24.28
CA LYS A 198 22.96 -16.85 -24.86
C LYS A 198 22.62 -18.33 -24.66
#